data_fab83e3c1457d25e24b14d8bc0ff3aaf
#
_entry.id   fab83e3c1457d25e24b14d8bc0ff3aaf
#
_cell.length_a   1.000
_cell.length_b   1.000
_cell.length_c   1.000
_cell.angle_alpha   90.00
_cell.angle_beta   90.00
_cell.angle_gamma   90.00
#
_symmetry.space_group_name_H-M   'P 1'
#
loop_
_entity.id
_entity.type
_entity.pdbx_description
1 polymer ?
#
loop_
_entity_poly.entity_id
_entity_poly.type
_entity_poly.pdbx_seq_one_letter_code
_entity_poly.pdbx_strand_id
1 'polypeptide(L)'
;MLCRPNYQPRALRKADSGEAFKETVLTILENYPRDVVLCNMNLLGTHDTPRILTALVDDFDGSREEKSKRRLSRNNLEVARDRLLMASFLQYTLPGSPSLYYADETLMEGYKDPFN
;
A
#
# COMPACT_ATOMS: atom_id res chain seq x y z
N MET A 1 -0.09 12.24 9.13
CA MET A 1 0.66 10.96 9.07
C MET A 1 0.63 10.33 10.45
N LEU A 2 -0.30 9.42 10.70
CA LEU A 2 -0.35 8.65 11.94
C LEU A 2 0.49 7.38 11.72
N CYS A 3 1.82 7.51 11.86
CA CYS A 3 2.68 6.34 12.00
C CYS A 3 2.33 5.63 13.31
N ARG A 4 1.57 4.56 13.24
CA ARG A 4 1.48 3.61 14.35
C ARG A 4 2.81 2.84 14.42
N PRO A 5 3.50 2.80 15.59
CA PRO A 5 4.80 2.15 15.73
C PRO A 5 4.80 0.63 15.58
N ASN A 6 3.66 0.02 15.27
CA ASN A 6 3.51 -1.41 15.01
C ASN A 6 2.67 -1.62 13.75
N TYR A 7 3.18 -1.18 12.60
CA TYR A 7 2.58 -1.55 11.32
C TYR A 7 2.82 -3.04 11.07
N GLN A 8 1.90 -3.84 11.56
CA GLN A 8 1.69 -5.19 11.05
C GLN A 8 0.87 -5.04 9.76
N PRO A 9 1.23 -5.67 8.66
CA PRO A 9 0.40 -5.68 7.46
C PRO A 9 -0.87 -6.49 7.71
N ARG A 10 -1.79 -5.90 8.46
CA ARG A 10 -3.12 -6.46 8.74
C ARG A 10 -4.04 -6.44 7.53
N ALA A 11 -3.65 -5.71 6.49
CA ALA A 11 -4.49 -5.45 5.32
C ALA A 11 -4.81 -6.71 4.50
N LEU A 12 -4.02 -7.77 4.62
CA LEU A 12 -4.28 -9.03 3.91
C LEU A 12 -5.01 -10.08 4.75
N ARG A 13 -5.11 -9.89 6.08
CA ARG A 13 -5.73 -10.90 6.97
C ARG A 13 -7.24 -10.82 7.08
N LYS A 14 -7.83 -9.69 6.75
CA LYS A 14 -9.28 -9.50 6.69
C LYS A 14 -9.54 -8.36 5.73
N ALA A 15 -10.12 -8.66 4.58
CA ALA A 15 -10.66 -7.65 3.71
C ALA A 15 -11.70 -6.86 4.51
N ASP A 16 -11.37 -5.63 4.89
CA ASP A 16 -12.37 -4.72 5.43
C ASP A 16 -13.41 -4.47 4.35
N SER A 17 -14.65 -4.31 4.76
CA SER A 17 -15.71 -4.02 3.80
C SER A 17 -15.46 -2.65 3.15
N GLY A 18 -15.96 -2.45 1.92
CA GLY A 18 -15.92 -1.13 1.27
C GLY A 18 -16.58 -0.05 2.12
N GLU A 19 -17.53 -0.40 2.97
CA GLU A 19 -18.19 0.51 3.92
C GLU A 19 -17.21 0.97 5.02
N ALA A 20 -16.44 0.06 5.61
CA ALA A 20 -15.43 0.41 6.60
C ALA A 20 -14.33 1.31 6.02
N PHE A 21 -13.92 1.07 4.76
CA PHE A 21 -13.01 1.94 4.03
C PHE A 21 -13.60 3.35 3.86
N LYS A 22 -14.83 3.43 3.38
CA LYS A 22 -15.56 4.70 3.21
C LYS A 22 -15.67 5.48 4.52
N GLU A 23 -16.11 4.84 5.60
CA GLU A 23 -16.18 5.45 6.93
C GLU A 23 -14.83 6.01 7.40
N THR A 24 -13.75 5.26 7.18
CA THR A 24 -12.40 5.71 7.53
C THR A 24 -12.02 6.96 6.75
N VAL A 25 -12.24 6.98 5.43
CA VAL A 25 -11.95 8.14 4.58
C VAL A 25 -12.79 9.34 5.00
N LEU A 26 -14.10 9.18 5.19
CA LEU A 26 -14.99 10.26 5.61
C LEU A 26 -14.58 10.82 6.99
N THR A 27 -14.24 9.96 7.94
CA THR A 27 -13.74 10.37 9.26
C THR A 27 -12.48 11.25 9.15
N ILE A 28 -11.56 10.90 8.25
CA ILE A 28 -10.35 11.73 8.01
C ILE A 28 -10.76 13.09 7.44
N LEU A 29 -11.65 13.12 6.42
CA LEU A 29 -12.07 14.33 5.76
C LEU A 29 -12.86 15.27 6.71
N GLU A 30 -13.59 14.73 7.67
CA GLU A 30 -14.36 15.49 8.65
C GLU A 30 -13.50 16.04 9.80
N ASN A 31 -12.43 15.32 10.17
CA ASN A 31 -11.58 15.68 11.31
C ASN A 31 -10.45 16.66 10.99
N TYR A 32 -10.16 16.91 9.71
CA TYR A 32 -9.08 17.80 9.29
C TYR A 32 -9.58 18.92 8.40
N PRO A 33 -9.07 20.16 8.55
CA PRO A 33 -9.36 21.24 7.63
C PRO A 33 -9.05 20.87 6.19
N ARG A 34 -9.85 21.35 5.25
CA ARG A 34 -9.70 21.03 3.83
C ARG A 34 -8.28 21.26 3.30
N ASP A 35 -7.66 22.36 3.68
CA ASP A 35 -6.32 22.72 3.19
C ASP A 35 -5.27 21.73 3.70
N VAL A 36 -5.42 21.22 4.92
CA VAL A 36 -4.57 20.17 5.48
C VAL A 36 -4.74 18.86 4.71
N VAL A 37 -5.98 18.48 4.42
CA VAL A 37 -6.29 17.27 3.64
C VAL A 37 -5.66 17.35 2.25
N LEU A 38 -5.79 18.49 1.56
CA LEU A 38 -5.25 18.69 0.22
C LEU A 38 -3.73 18.70 0.17
N CYS A 39 -3.06 19.05 1.28
CA CYS A 39 -1.60 18.98 1.41
C CYS A 39 -1.07 17.60 1.84
N ASN A 40 -1.94 16.67 2.24
CA ASN A 40 -1.50 15.33 2.61
C ASN A 40 -1.04 14.54 1.38
N MET A 41 0.01 13.73 1.59
CA MET A 41 0.49 12.82 0.57
C MET A 41 -0.28 11.50 0.62
N ASN A 42 -0.91 11.13 -0.49
CA ASN A 42 -1.55 9.85 -0.67
C ASN A 42 -0.48 8.82 -1.07
N LEU A 43 0.03 8.07 -0.10
CA LEU A 43 1.12 7.10 -0.26
C LEU A 43 0.59 5.67 -0.26
N LEU A 44 0.99 4.86 -1.23
CA LEU A 44 0.78 3.40 -1.25
C LEU A 44 2.00 2.64 -0.72
N GLY A 45 3.19 3.15 -0.92
CA GLY A 45 4.45 2.52 -0.53
C GLY A 45 5.51 3.52 -0.09
N THR A 46 6.49 3.03 0.68
CA THR A 46 7.65 3.81 1.13
C THR A 46 8.88 2.90 1.18
N HIS A 47 10.06 3.47 1.45
CA HIS A 47 11.29 2.72 1.64
C HIS A 47 11.26 1.75 2.83
N ASP A 48 10.39 1.98 3.82
CA ASP A 48 10.27 1.15 5.03
C ASP A 48 9.26 0.00 4.89
N THR A 49 8.58 -0.08 3.76
CA THR A 49 7.52 -1.08 3.54
C THR A 49 7.88 -2.03 2.38
N PRO A 50 7.30 -3.23 2.32
CA PRO A 50 7.36 -4.02 1.10
C PRO A 50 6.83 -3.21 -0.09
N ARG A 51 7.30 -3.53 -1.30
CA ARG A 51 6.71 -2.96 -2.51
C ARG A 51 5.22 -3.21 -2.54
N ILE A 52 4.47 -2.19 -2.94
CA ILE A 52 3.01 -2.28 -2.95
C ILE A 52 2.51 -3.46 -3.77
N LEU A 53 3.12 -3.75 -4.92
CA LEU A 53 2.78 -4.90 -5.74
C LEU A 53 2.85 -6.20 -4.94
N THR A 54 3.92 -6.40 -4.16
CA THR A 54 4.10 -7.58 -3.31
C THR A 54 3.11 -7.59 -2.15
N ALA A 55 2.97 -6.46 -1.46
CA ALA A 55 2.10 -6.34 -0.28
C ALA A 55 0.61 -6.62 -0.57
N LEU A 56 0.17 -6.45 -1.81
CA LEU A 56 -1.21 -6.70 -2.22
C LEU A 56 -1.57 -8.19 -2.33
N VAL A 57 -0.58 -9.09 -2.39
CA VAL A 57 -0.82 -10.53 -2.64
C VAL A 57 0.00 -11.47 -1.77
N ASP A 58 1.02 -10.97 -1.09
CA ASP A 58 1.92 -11.80 -0.27
C ASP A 58 2.27 -11.05 1.03
N ASP A 59 1.99 -11.69 2.16
CA ASP A 59 2.31 -11.20 3.50
C ASP A 59 3.46 -11.98 4.16
N PHE A 60 4.30 -12.62 3.34
CA PHE A 60 5.39 -13.43 3.81
C PHE A 60 6.35 -12.64 4.72
N ASP A 61 6.52 -13.15 5.94
CA ASP A 61 7.42 -12.57 6.94
C ASP A 61 8.49 -13.57 7.42
N GLY A 62 9.12 -14.24 6.46
CA GLY A 62 10.22 -15.16 6.71
C GLY A 62 11.55 -14.46 6.97
N SER A 63 12.61 -15.26 7.05
CA SER A 63 13.98 -14.78 7.26
C SER A 63 14.45 -13.86 6.13
N ARG A 64 15.51 -13.09 6.42
CA ARG A 64 16.15 -12.20 5.44
C ARG A 64 16.61 -12.96 4.19
N GLU A 65 17.19 -14.15 4.39
CA GLU A 65 17.68 -14.97 3.27
C GLU A 65 16.54 -15.48 2.38
N GLU A 66 15.41 -15.88 2.97
CA GLU A 66 14.24 -16.32 2.23
C GLU A 66 13.62 -15.16 1.45
N LYS A 67 13.49 -13.98 2.06
CA LYS A 67 12.98 -12.77 1.39
C LYS A 67 13.84 -12.37 0.18
N SER A 68 15.15 -12.52 0.25
CA SER A 68 16.05 -12.15 -0.86
C SER A 68 15.87 -13.02 -2.12
N LYS A 69 15.46 -14.26 -1.94
CA LYS A 69 15.29 -15.25 -3.01
C LYS A 69 13.85 -15.38 -3.50
N ARG A 70 12.90 -14.89 -2.71
CA ARG A 70 11.47 -15.04 -2.99
C ARG A 70 11.04 -14.13 -4.13
N ARG A 71 10.21 -14.67 -5.01
CA ARG A 71 9.54 -13.93 -6.10
C ARG A 71 8.08 -14.33 -6.14
N LEU A 72 7.25 -13.42 -6.63
CA LEU A 72 5.83 -13.67 -6.82
C LEU A 72 5.63 -14.69 -7.94
N SER A 73 4.67 -15.58 -7.77
CA SER A 73 4.23 -16.48 -8.84
C SER A 73 3.56 -15.67 -9.96
N ARG A 74 3.52 -16.22 -11.18
CA ARG A 74 2.87 -15.57 -12.31
C ARG A 74 1.40 -15.23 -12.02
N ASN A 75 0.68 -16.15 -11.39
CA ASN A 75 -0.71 -15.93 -11.00
C ASN A 75 -0.84 -14.78 -9.99
N ASN A 76 0.05 -14.72 -8.99
CA ASN A 76 0.05 -13.63 -8.02
C ASN A 76 0.41 -12.29 -8.66
N LEU A 77 1.30 -12.26 -9.66
CA LEU A 77 1.63 -11.04 -10.39
C LEU A 77 0.42 -10.46 -11.14
N GLU A 78 -0.38 -11.31 -11.80
CA GLU A 78 -1.60 -10.88 -12.50
C GLU A 78 -2.61 -10.28 -11.49
N VAL A 79 -2.87 -10.98 -10.39
CA VAL A 79 -3.77 -10.49 -9.34
C VAL A 79 -3.23 -9.22 -8.69
N ALA A 80 -1.92 -9.16 -8.42
CA ALA A 80 -1.27 -7.99 -7.83
C ALA A 80 -1.40 -6.76 -8.72
N ARG A 81 -1.22 -6.93 -10.03
CA ARG A 81 -1.38 -5.86 -11.02
C ARG A 81 -2.78 -5.27 -11.00
N ASP A 82 -3.81 -6.12 -11.03
CA ASP A 82 -5.20 -5.64 -11.01
C ASP A 82 -5.52 -4.89 -9.71
N ARG A 83 -5.04 -5.40 -8.58
CA ARG A 83 -5.18 -4.73 -7.28
C ARG A 83 -4.41 -3.42 -7.22
N LEU A 84 -3.22 -3.36 -7.80
CA LEU A 84 -2.41 -2.14 -7.85
C LEU A 84 -3.08 -1.06 -8.71
N LEU A 85 -3.68 -1.43 -9.84
CA LEU A 85 -4.45 -0.49 -10.66
C LEU A 85 -5.63 0.11 -9.87
N MET A 86 -6.36 -0.72 -9.11
CA MET A 86 -7.43 -0.23 -8.25
C MET A 86 -6.91 0.68 -7.12
N ALA A 87 -5.83 0.30 -6.46
CA ALA A 87 -5.21 1.11 -5.41
C ALA A 87 -4.70 2.45 -5.96
N SER A 88 -4.08 2.45 -7.14
CA SER A 88 -3.65 3.67 -7.82
C SER A 88 -4.83 4.56 -8.19
N PHE A 89 -5.92 3.98 -8.68
CA PHE A 89 -7.15 4.74 -8.92
C PHE A 89 -7.60 5.50 -7.67
N LEU A 90 -7.65 4.82 -6.52
CA LEU A 90 -7.99 5.46 -5.24
C LEU A 90 -6.95 6.52 -4.84
N GLN A 91 -5.65 6.23 -5.00
CA GLN A 91 -4.57 7.17 -4.69
C GLN A 91 -4.71 8.50 -5.45
N TYR A 92 -5.13 8.44 -6.72
CA TYR A 92 -5.25 9.62 -7.59
C TYR A 92 -6.62 10.31 -7.50
N THR A 93 -7.64 9.66 -6.97
CA THR A 93 -9.01 10.21 -6.89
C THR A 93 -9.39 10.70 -5.49
N LEU A 94 -8.74 10.21 -4.45
CA LEU A 94 -8.96 10.71 -3.10
C LEU A 94 -8.35 12.10 -2.91
N PRO A 95 -8.95 12.96 -2.06
CA PRO A 95 -8.36 14.25 -1.72
C PRO A 95 -6.95 14.11 -1.16
N GLY A 96 -6.03 14.96 -1.65
CA GLY A 96 -4.62 14.94 -1.28
C GLY A 96 -3.72 14.96 -2.51
N SER A 97 -2.42 14.87 -2.29
CA SER A 97 -1.42 14.83 -3.35
C SER A 97 -0.97 13.38 -3.57
N PRO A 98 -1.28 12.76 -4.72
CA PRO A 98 -0.79 11.41 -5.00
C PRO A 98 0.72 11.41 -5.06
N SER A 99 1.34 10.52 -4.31
CA SER A 99 2.79 10.37 -4.25
C SER A 99 3.18 8.95 -4.62
N LEU A 100 3.74 8.80 -5.81
CA LEU A 100 4.19 7.53 -6.34
C LEU A 100 5.58 7.21 -5.81
N TYR A 101 5.75 6.04 -5.20
CA TYR A 101 7.08 5.58 -4.83
C TYR A 101 7.78 5.03 -6.09
N TYR A 102 9.06 5.38 -6.27
CA TYR A 102 9.80 5.05 -7.50
C TYR A 102 9.68 3.56 -7.87
N ALA A 103 9.59 3.27 -9.14
CA ALA A 103 9.47 1.95 -9.75
C ALA A 103 8.15 1.18 -9.44
N ASP A 104 7.20 1.76 -8.71
CA ASP A 104 5.87 1.16 -8.61
C ASP A 104 5.15 1.16 -9.97
N GLU A 105 5.42 2.18 -10.81
CA GLU A 105 4.94 2.29 -12.19
C GLU A 105 5.48 1.19 -13.12
N THR A 106 6.61 0.58 -12.76
CA THR A 106 7.21 -0.54 -13.51
C THR A 106 6.84 -1.90 -12.93
N LEU A 107 5.92 -1.95 -11.96
CA LEU A 107 5.47 -3.15 -11.28
C LEU A 107 6.62 -3.88 -10.55
N MET A 108 7.52 -3.11 -9.93
CA MET A 108 8.62 -3.68 -9.16
C MET A 108 8.10 -4.46 -7.96
N GLU A 109 8.50 -5.70 -7.84
CA GLU A 109 8.27 -6.52 -6.64
C GLU A 109 9.42 -6.38 -5.64
N GLY A 110 9.14 -6.60 -4.36
CA GLY A 110 10.17 -6.61 -3.32
C GLY A 110 9.55 -6.69 -1.93
N TYR A 111 10.31 -7.31 -1.04
CA TYR A 111 9.97 -7.40 0.38
C TYR A 111 10.60 -6.23 1.14
N LYS A 112 10.25 -6.09 2.43
CA LYS A 112 10.77 -5.02 3.30
C LYS A 112 12.30 -4.93 3.22
N ASP A 113 12.80 -3.71 3.45
CA ASP A 113 14.23 -3.38 3.47
C ASP A 113 15.14 -4.55 3.94
N PRO A 114 16.22 -4.84 3.22
CA PRO A 114 16.78 -4.12 2.06
C PRO A 114 16.32 -4.63 0.69
N PHE A 115 15.18 -5.33 0.60
CA PHE A 115 14.73 -6.02 -0.61
C PHE A 115 13.56 -5.32 -1.30
N ASN A 116 13.28 -4.11 -0.92
CA ASN A 116 12.28 -3.24 -1.53
C ASN A 116 12.93 -2.24 -2.50
#